data_f26085b3925158779da553a38c10f51a
#
_entry.id   f26085b3925158779da553a38c10f51a
#
_cell.length_a   1.000
_cell.length_b   1.000
_cell.length_c   1.000
_cell.angle_alpha   90.00
_cell.angle_beta   90.00
_cell.angle_gamma   90.00
#
_symmetry.space_group_name_H-M   'P 1'
#
loop_
_entity.id
_entity.type
_entity.pdbx_description
1 polymer ?
#
loop_
_entity_poly.entity_id
_entity_poly.type
_entity_poly.pdbx_seq_one_letter_code
_entity_poly.pdbx_strand_id
1 'polypeptide(L)'
;MIRTGHVARTTAETDIDLTLCLEGSGKTSVATGFGLLDHMLTLTAFWAGFDLSLTCKGDTHIDAHHSAEDIALCLGQAFALAVGDRKGIARVGFARVISRDSLWCSAPRYL
;
A
#
# COMPACT_ATOMS: atom_id res chain seq x y z
N MET A 1 -5.83 -18.17 -9.16
CA MET A 1 -4.61 -18.13 -8.33
C MET A 1 -4.64 -16.90 -7.44
N ILE A 2 -4.35 -17.07 -6.18
CA ILE A 2 -4.33 -15.95 -5.22
C ILE A 2 -2.90 -15.55 -4.95
N ARG A 3 -2.58 -14.28 -5.19
CA ARG A 3 -1.24 -13.74 -5.01
C ARG A 3 -1.24 -12.87 -3.76
N THR A 4 -0.52 -13.32 -2.75
CA THR A 4 -0.48 -12.67 -1.43
C THR A 4 0.96 -12.41 -1.02
N GLY A 5 1.20 -11.26 -0.42
CA GLY A 5 2.47 -10.91 0.20
C GLY A 5 2.25 -10.48 1.64
N HIS A 6 3.07 -11.00 2.54
CA HIS A 6 3.05 -10.63 3.95
C HIS A 6 4.42 -10.14 4.37
N VAL A 7 4.46 -9.01 5.06
CA VAL A 7 5.69 -8.41 5.58
C VAL A 7 5.45 -7.98 7.03
N ALA A 8 6.33 -8.42 7.91
CA ALA A 8 6.39 -7.95 9.28
C ALA A 8 7.76 -7.32 9.51
N ARG A 9 7.79 -6.10 10.01
CA ARG A 9 9.03 -5.37 10.24
C ARG A 9 8.95 -4.61 11.56
N THR A 10 9.91 -4.88 12.42
CA THR A 10 10.05 -4.18 13.69
C THR A 10 11.41 -3.48 13.73
N THR A 11 11.39 -2.18 13.96
CA THR A 11 12.60 -1.38 14.18
C THR A 11 12.50 -0.70 15.54
N ALA A 12 13.52 0.09 15.91
CA ALA A 12 13.47 0.88 17.14
C ALA A 12 12.35 1.94 17.12
N GLU A 13 11.87 2.30 15.92
CA GLU A 13 10.94 3.41 15.73
C GLU A 13 9.55 2.95 15.29
N THR A 14 9.44 1.79 14.64
CA THR A 14 8.17 1.32 14.07
C THR A 14 7.99 -0.18 14.28
N ASP A 15 6.72 -0.59 14.34
CA ASP A 15 6.32 -2.00 14.34
C ASP A 15 5.19 -2.16 13.35
N ILE A 16 5.46 -2.85 12.24
CA ILE A 16 4.56 -2.94 11.09
C ILE A 16 4.23 -4.40 10.79
N ASP A 17 2.95 -4.68 10.60
CA ASP A 17 2.45 -5.94 10.06
C ASP A 17 1.54 -5.62 8.88
N LEU A 18 1.88 -6.13 7.70
CA LEU A 18 1.18 -5.82 6.46
C LEU A 18 0.94 -7.09 5.64
N THR A 19 -0.30 -7.29 5.24
CA THR A 19 -0.69 -8.36 4.31
C THR A 19 -1.44 -7.76 3.13
N LEU A 20 -0.98 -8.08 1.93
CA LEU A 20 -1.57 -7.62 0.68
C LEU A 20 -1.99 -8.82 -0.15
N CYS A 21 -3.25 -8.85 -0.57
CA CYS A 21 -3.79 -9.84 -1.51
C CYS A 21 -4.25 -9.12 -2.77
N LEU A 22 -3.68 -9.49 -3.91
CA LEU A 22 -3.98 -8.82 -5.18
C LEU A 22 -5.34 -9.25 -5.74
N GLU A 23 -5.73 -10.51 -5.57
CA GLU A 23 -7.04 -11.02 -5.96
C GLU A 23 -8.02 -10.91 -4.79
N GLY A 24 -8.25 -9.67 -4.35
CA GLY A 24 -9.12 -9.39 -3.23
C GLY A 24 -10.50 -8.92 -3.67
N SER A 25 -11.26 -8.44 -2.70
CA SER A 25 -12.59 -7.88 -2.90
C SER A 25 -12.70 -6.43 -2.43
N GLY A 26 -11.56 -5.79 -2.13
CA GLY A 26 -11.51 -4.44 -1.60
C GLY A 26 -11.67 -4.37 -0.08
N LYS A 27 -11.42 -5.47 0.63
CA LYS A 27 -11.47 -5.48 2.09
C LYS A 27 -10.22 -4.83 2.65
N THR A 28 -10.40 -3.80 3.44
CA THR A 28 -9.30 -3.03 3.98
C THR A 28 -9.41 -2.91 5.49
N SER A 29 -8.27 -3.04 6.16
CA SER A 29 -8.11 -2.76 7.57
C SER A 29 -6.77 -2.06 7.75
N VAL A 30 -6.79 -0.74 7.84
CA VAL A 30 -5.57 0.09 7.82
C VAL A 30 -5.55 0.95 9.07
N ALA A 31 -4.50 0.81 9.86
CA ALA A 31 -4.28 1.58 11.08
C ALA A 31 -2.80 1.98 11.17
N THR A 32 -2.46 3.17 10.67
CA THR A 32 -1.10 3.70 10.65
C THR A 32 -0.82 4.70 11.76
N GLY A 33 -1.87 5.25 12.36
CA GLY A 33 -1.77 6.37 13.27
C GLY A 33 -1.93 7.74 12.62
N PHE A 34 -2.04 7.77 11.28
CA PHE A 34 -2.24 9.01 10.51
C PHE A 34 -3.50 8.88 9.67
N GLY A 35 -4.51 9.69 9.99
CA GLY A 35 -5.83 9.59 9.36
C GLY A 35 -5.79 9.75 7.84
N LEU A 36 -5.00 10.70 7.33
CA LEU A 36 -4.90 10.91 5.89
C LEU A 36 -4.27 9.71 5.18
N LEU A 37 -3.20 9.16 5.75
CA LEU A 37 -2.53 7.99 5.18
C LEU A 37 -3.46 6.77 5.21
N ASP A 38 -4.17 6.55 6.31
CA ASP A 38 -5.17 5.49 6.43
C ASP A 38 -6.22 5.61 5.32
N HIS A 39 -6.72 6.81 5.11
CA HIS A 39 -7.73 7.09 4.09
C HIS A 39 -7.22 6.81 2.68
N MET A 40 -6.03 7.32 2.34
CA MET A 40 -5.45 7.15 1.02
C MET A 40 -5.11 5.70 0.69
N LEU A 41 -4.56 4.96 1.65
CA LEU A 41 -4.26 3.54 1.47
C LEU A 41 -5.54 2.71 1.35
N THR A 42 -6.55 3.03 2.15
CA THR A 42 -7.85 2.36 2.07
C THR A 42 -8.49 2.56 0.69
N LEU A 43 -8.49 3.79 0.19
CA LEU A 43 -9.04 4.08 -1.14
C LEU A 43 -8.26 3.36 -2.24
N THR A 44 -6.94 3.38 -2.16
CA THR A 44 -6.09 2.72 -3.15
C THR A 44 -6.39 1.22 -3.23
N ALA A 45 -6.42 0.55 -2.09
CA ALA A 45 -6.70 -0.88 -2.04
C ALA A 45 -8.12 -1.20 -2.49
N PHE A 46 -9.10 -0.41 -2.06
CA PHE A 46 -10.50 -0.62 -2.42
C PHE A 46 -10.70 -0.55 -3.94
N TRP A 47 -10.22 0.53 -4.57
CA TRP A 47 -10.42 0.72 -6.01
C TRP A 47 -9.56 -0.21 -6.87
N ALA A 48 -8.43 -0.68 -6.34
CA ALA A 48 -7.62 -1.69 -7.01
C ALA A 48 -8.19 -3.11 -6.87
N GLY A 49 -9.18 -3.31 -6.00
CA GLY A 49 -9.71 -4.62 -5.71
C GLY A 49 -8.79 -5.48 -4.87
N PHE A 50 -7.85 -4.86 -4.14
CA PHE A 50 -6.95 -5.57 -3.24
C PHE A 50 -7.59 -5.75 -1.87
N ASP A 51 -7.18 -6.81 -1.17
CA ASP A 51 -7.37 -6.88 0.28
C ASP A 51 -6.08 -6.42 0.95
N LEU A 52 -6.18 -5.45 1.84
CA LEU A 52 -5.04 -4.89 2.55
C LEU A 52 -5.31 -4.87 4.05
N SER A 53 -4.44 -5.52 4.79
CA SER A 53 -4.41 -5.44 6.25
C SER A 53 -3.08 -4.83 6.68
N LEU A 54 -3.13 -3.71 7.36
CA LEU A 54 -1.94 -2.96 7.76
C LEU A 54 -2.12 -2.41 9.16
N THR A 55 -1.21 -2.77 10.04
CA THR A 55 -1.07 -2.13 11.33
C THR A 55 0.34 -1.56 11.46
N CYS A 56 0.45 -0.36 11.99
CA CYS A 56 1.72 0.29 12.25
C CYS A 56 1.65 0.98 13.60
N LYS A 57 2.60 0.68 14.47
CA LYS A 57 2.85 1.43 15.70
C LYS A 57 4.21 2.12 15.54
N GLY A 58 4.24 3.43 15.65
CA GLY A 58 5.45 4.20 15.44
C GLY A 58 5.50 5.44 16.31
N ASP A 59 6.60 6.19 16.19
CA ASP A 59 6.85 7.43 16.92
C ASP A 59 6.05 8.61 16.32
N THR A 60 4.73 8.46 16.29
CA THR A 60 3.85 9.46 15.67
C THR A 60 3.88 10.80 16.36
N HIS A 61 4.22 10.81 17.66
CA HIS A 61 4.32 12.02 18.47
C HIS A 61 5.58 12.86 18.15
N ILE A 62 6.56 12.27 17.49
CA ILE A 62 7.79 12.96 17.07
C ILE A 62 7.68 13.37 15.61
N ASP A 63 7.48 12.41 14.71
CA ASP A 63 7.42 12.66 13.28
C ASP A 63 6.70 11.51 12.57
N ALA A 64 5.88 11.86 11.58
CA ALA A 64 5.22 10.91 10.70
C ALA A 64 6.19 10.25 9.70
N HIS A 65 7.35 10.86 9.49
CA HIS A 65 8.28 10.48 8.43
C HIS A 65 8.74 9.02 8.52
N HIS A 66 9.17 8.59 9.70
CA HIS A 66 9.67 7.22 9.89
C HIS A 66 8.60 6.18 9.62
N SER A 67 7.39 6.40 10.12
CA SER A 67 6.27 5.47 9.91
C SER A 67 5.87 5.44 8.43
N ALA A 68 5.75 6.58 7.77
CA ALA A 68 5.37 6.65 6.37
C ALA A 68 6.41 5.98 5.47
N GLU A 69 7.69 6.22 5.72
CA GLU A 69 8.78 5.60 4.96
C GLU A 69 8.79 4.08 5.14
N ASP A 70 8.70 3.60 6.37
CA ASP A 70 8.72 2.17 6.66
C ASP A 70 7.48 1.47 6.10
N ILE A 71 6.31 2.09 6.16
CA ILE A 71 5.09 1.57 5.54
C ILE A 71 5.27 1.45 4.03
N ALA A 72 5.83 2.46 3.38
CA ALA A 72 6.08 2.42 1.95
C ALA A 72 7.04 1.29 1.56
N LEU A 73 8.09 1.10 2.33
CA LEU A 73 9.03 0.00 2.11
C LEU A 73 8.35 -1.37 2.27
N CYS A 74 7.56 -1.54 3.33
CA CYS A 74 6.84 -2.79 3.58
C CYS A 74 5.80 -3.07 2.50
N LEU A 75 5.07 -2.05 2.05
CA LEU A 75 4.07 -2.19 1.00
C LEU A 75 4.72 -2.61 -0.33
N GLY A 76 5.84 -1.99 -0.68
CA GLY A 76 6.62 -2.38 -1.87
C GLY A 76 7.13 -3.81 -1.80
N GLN A 77 7.64 -4.23 -0.65
CA GLN A 77 8.09 -5.61 -0.44
C GLN A 77 6.93 -6.61 -0.54
N ALA A 78 5.80 -6.31 0.08
CA ALA A 78 4.61 -7.17 0.02
C ALA A 78 4.11 -7.29 -1.42
N PHE A 79 4.10 -6.19 -2.16
CA PHE A 79 3.72 -6.18 -3.56
C PHE A 79 4.66 -7.04 -4.41
N ALA A 80 5.96 -6.91 -4.21
CA ALA A 80 6.96 -7.72 -4.90
C ALA A 80 6.78 -9.22 -4.61
N LEU A 81 6.50 -9.58 -3.35
CA LEU A 81 6.23 -10.97 -2.98
C LEU A 81 4.96 -11.48 -3.65
N ALA A 82 3.91 -10.66 -3.71
CA ALA A 82 2.64 -11.06 -4.29
C ALA A 82 2.71 -11.28 -5.80
N VAL A 83 3.42 -10.41 -6.54
CA VAL A 83 3.54 -10.56 -8.01
C VAL A 83 4.52 -11.68 -8.39
N GLY A 84 5.41 -12.07 -7.50
CA GLY A 84 6.34 -13.18 -7.72
C GLY A 84 7.21 -12.98 -8.95
N ASP A 85 7.15 -13.91 -9.90
CA ASP A 85 7.98 -13.88 -11.13
C ASP A 85 7.47 -12.88 -12.19
N ARG A 86 6.37 -12.18 -11.90
CA ARG A 86 5.77 -11.16 -12.77
C ARG A 86 5.21 -11.69 -14.09
N LYS A 87 5.00 -12.99 -14.20
CA LYS A 87 4.36 -13.55 -15.38
C LYS A 87 2.88 -13.17 -15.45
N GLY A 88 2.43 -12.80 -16.63
CA GLY A 88 1.03 -12.49 -16.89
C GLY A 88 0.54 -11.16 -16.35
N ILE A 89 1.44 -10.29 -15.86
CA ILE A 89 1.04 -8.96 -15.42
C ILE A 89 0.97 -7.99 -16.58
N ALA A 90 0.05 -7.02 -16.49
CA ALA A 90 0.05 -5.87 -17.40
C ALA A 90 1.19 -4.93 -17.00
N ARG A 91 2.07 -4.61 -17.95
CA ARG A 91 3.26 -3.79 -17.67
C ARG A 91 3.03 -2.31 -17.84
N VAL A 92 1.89 -1.93 -18.40
CA VAL A 92 1.54 -0.54 -18.64
C VAL A 92 0.11 -0.34 -18.19
N GLY A 93 -0.12 0.75 -17.48
CA GLY A 93 -1.45 1.17 -17.10
C GLY A 93 -1.52 2.69 -17.15
N PHE A 94 -2.71 3.19 -17.30
CA PHE A 94 -2.99 4.62 -17.27
C PHE A 94 -4.21 4.87 -16.41
N ALA A 95 -4.14 5.87 -15.55
CA ALA A 95 -5.27 6.29 -14.75
C ALA A 95 -5.35 7.82 -14.71
N ARG A 96 -6.56 8.31 -14.75
CA ARG A 96 -6.85 9.72 -14.54
C ARG A 96 -7.77 9.84 -13.35
N VAL A 97 -7.32 10.58 -12.34
CA VAL A 97 -8.04 10.73 -11.09
C VAL A 97 -8.47 12.18 -10.98
N ILE A 98 -9.77 12.38 -10.77
CA ILE A 98 -10.34 13.71 -10.54
C ILE A 98 -10.60 13.84 -9.06
N SER A 99 -9.93 14.80 -8.42
CA SER A 99 -10.27 15.20 -7.07
C SER A 99 -11.15 16.45 -7.11
N ARG A 100 -11.68 16.84 -5.96
CA ARG A 100 -12.55 18.01 -5.86
C ARG A 100 -11.90 19.27 -6.44
N ASP A 101 -10.60 19.42 -6.26
CA ASP A 101 -9.87 20.65 -6.58
C ASP A 101 -8.85 20.48 -7.70
N SER A 102 -8.65 19.26 -8.20
CA SER A 102 -7.59 19.03 -9.19
C SER A 102 -7.83 17.75 -9.99
N LEU A 103 -7.22 17.74 -11.18
CA LEU A 103 -7.16 16.55 -12.03
C LEU A 103 -5.74 15.99 -11.95
N TRP A 104 -5.64 14.71 -11.56
CA TRP A 104 -4.37 14.01 -11.50
C TRP A 104 -4.30 13.00 -12.65
N CYS A 105 -3.21 13.05 -13.39
CA CYS A 105 -2.89 12.05 -14.41
C CYS A 105 -1.61 11.34 -14.01
N SER A 106 -1.66 10.02 -13.98
CA SER A 106 -0.45 9.23 -13.79
C SER A 106 -0.36 8.18 -14.88
N ALA A 107 0.81 8.06 -15.48
CA ALA A 107 1.16 6.97 -16.37
C ALA A 107 2.41 6.32 -15.81
N PRO A 108 2.46 4.99 -15.68
CA PRO A 108 3.67 4.35 -15.21
C PRO A 108 4.80 4.63 -16.18
N ARG A 109 5.92 5.02 -15.62
CA ARG A 109 7.13 5.13 -16.40
C ARG A 109 7.71 3.74 -16.58
N TYR A 110 8.37 3.54 -17.66
CA TYR A 110 8.95 2.24 -17.99
C TYR A 110 9.91 1.76 -16.92
N LEU A 111 9.80 0.52 -16.59
CA LEU A 111 10.75 -0.19 -15.78
C LEU A 111 11.71 -0.95 -16.65
#